data_846a304fddc13e92c18196cfab39ac60
#
_entry.id   846a304fddc13e92c18196cfab39ac60
#
_cell.length_a   1.000
_cell.length_b   1.000
_cell.length_c   1.000
_cell.angle_alpha   90.00
_cell.angle_beta   90.00
_cell.angle_gamma   90.00
#
_symmetry.space_group_name_H-M   'P 1'
#
loop_
_entity.id
_entity.type
_entity.pdbx_description
1 polymer ?
#
loop_
_entity_poly.entity_id
_entity_poly.type
_entity_poly.pdbx_seq_one_letter_code
_entity_poly.pdbx_strand_id
1 'polypeptide(L)'
;ILVNGVEPEGRKYRPLVNFADGLARLGFVVLVPDALDYSNYRVLPQDVDALIRGFEILSDRESVDPDRIGFIGFSMGGSLAMVASADDAIADRVAMVVAVGAYYSLEAMIQAVTTNTVREGGVNEPYMPDPHVWIVLRNTILSQVANHADREMLFKLFPFSSPELKREQGQALK
;
A
#
# COMPACT_ATOMS: atom_id res chain seq x y z
N ILE A 1 -2.87 -13.69 -4.33
CA ILE A 1 -2.55 -12.32 -4.77
C ILE A 1 -1.48 -11.77 -3.86
N LEU A 2 -0.38 -11.30 -4.42
CA LEU A 2 0.75 -10.76 -3.68
C LEU A 2 0.77 -9.23 -3.83
N VAL A 3 0.64 -8.52 -2.71
CA VAL A 3 0.49 -7.06 -2.69
C VAL A 3 1.70 -6.43 -2.00
N ASN A 4 2.49 -5.65 -2.74
CA ASN A 4 3.63 -4.93 -2.18
C ASN A 4 3.21 -3.73 -1.32
N GLY A 5 4.13 -3.24 -0.51
CA GLY A 5 4.02 -1.91 0.08
C GLY A 5 4.18 -0.81 -0.97
N VAL A 6 4.14 0.43 -0.53
CA VAL A 6 4.40 1.57 -1.44
C VAL A 6 5.88 1.54 -1.81
N GLU A 7 6.14 1.15 -3.05
CA GLU A 7 7.48 0.94 -3.59
C GLU A 7 7.51 1.46 -5.04
N PRO A 8 8.42 2.40 -5.38
CA PRO A 8 8.48 3.00 -6.72
C PRO A 8 8.69 1.99 -7.86
N GLU A 9 9.40 0.90 -7.59
CA GLU A 9 9.61 -0.17 -8.56
C GLU A 9 8.35 -1.04 -8.75
N GLY A 10 7.36 -0.92 -7.85
CA GLY A 10 6.10 -1.64 -7.87
C GLY A 10 6.32 -3.15 -7.96
N ARG A 11 5.63 -3.81 -8.89
CA ARG A 11 5.77 -5.25 -9.13
C ARG A 11 7.16 -5.70 -9.61
N LYS A 12 8.05 -4.78 -10.00
CA LYS A 12 9.42 -5.08 -10.42
C LYS A 12 10.41 -5.09 -9.25
N TYR A 13 9.97 -4.70 -8.05
CA TYR A 13 10.79 -4.72 -6.85
C TYR A 13 11.39 -6.11 -6.61
N ARG A 14 12.71 -6.21 -6.64
CA ARG A 14 13.43 -7.47 -6.71
C ARG A 14 13.08 -8.46 -5.59
N PRO A 15 12.97 -8.04 -4.32
CA PRO A 15 12.57 -8.95 -3.24
C PRO A 15 11.16 -9.53 -3.45
N LEU A 16 10.22 -8.72 -3.94
CA LEU A 16 8.86 -9.16 -4.26
C LEU A 16 8.85 -10.19 -5.39
N VAL A 17 9.60 -9.93 -6.46
CA VAL A 17 9.76 -10.86 -7.59
C VAL A 17 10.32 -12.20 -7.11
N ASN A 18 11.38 -12.18 -6.31
CA ASN A 18 11.97 -13.40 -5.78
C ASN A 18 11.00 -14.19 -4.89
N PHE A 19 10.18 -13.48 -4.11
CA PHE A 19 9.15 -14.12 -3.29
C PHE A 19 8.04 -14.73 -4.13
N ALA A 20 7.56 -14.00 -5.15
CA ALA A 20 6.58 -14.51 -6.11
C ALA A 20 7.08 -15.77 -6.85
N ASP A 21 8.34 -15.75 -7.30
CA ASP A 21 8.99 -16.90 -7.93
C ASP A 21 9.08 -18.11 -6.98
N GLY A 22 9.38 -17.85 -5.71
CA GLY A 22 9.39 -18.89 -4.67
C GLY A 22 8.04 -19.56 -4.51
N LEU A 23 6.96 -18.78 -4.42
CA LEU A 23 5.59 -19.29 -4.35
C LEU A 23 5.20 -20.06 -5.62
N ALA A 24 5.55 -19.53 -6.79
CA ALA A 24 5.26 -20.19 -8.07
C ALA A 24 5.95 -21.55 -8.16
N ARG A 25 7.20 -21.68 -7.70
CA ARG A 25 7.91 -22.97 -7.62
C ARG A 25 7.27 -23.97 -6.66
N LEU A 26 6.52 -23.49 -5.66
CA LEU A 26 5.74 -24.32 -4.75
C LEU A 26 4.37 -24.72 -5.35
N GLY A 27 4.08 -24.30 -6.58
CA GLY A 27 2.85 -24.68 -7.29
C GLY A 27 1.70 -23.67 -7.14
N PHE A 28 1.97 -22.47 -6.57
CA PHE A 28 0.95 -21.44 -6.52
C PHE A 28 0.86 -20.65 -7.84
N VAL A 29 -0.34 -20.28 -8.23
CA VAL A 29 -0.55 -19.22 -9.21
C VAL A 29 -0.43 -17.88 -8.49
N VAL A 30 0.52 -17.05 -8.88
CA VAL A 30 0.80 -15.78 -8.22
C VAL A 30 0.43 -14.62 -9.12
N LEU A 31 -0.50 -13.79 -8.66
CA LEU A 31 -0.83 -12.51 -9.27
C LEU A 31 -0.20 -11.37 -8.43
N VAL A 32 0.62 -10.55 -9.07
CA VAL A 32 1.15 -9.31 -8.50
C VAL A 32 0.49 -8.15 -9.23
N PRO A 33 -0.51 -7.46 -8.65
CA PRO A 33 -1.14 -6.32 -9.28
C PRO A 33 -0.13 -5.19 -9.51
N ASP A 34 -0.26 -4.49 -10.62
CA ASP A 34 0.48 -3.25 -10.84
C ASP A 34 -0.34 -2.13 -10.17
N ALA A 35 -0.01 -1.82 -8.92
CA ALA A 35 -0.69 -0.77 -8.19
C ALA A 35 -0.35 0.57 -8.83
N LEU A 36 -1.36 1.19 -9.41
CA LEU A 36 -1.23 2.30 -10.35
C LEU A 36 -0.53 3.53 -9.76
N ASP A 37 -0.65 3.75 -8.44
CA ASP A 37 -0.16 4.97 -7.81
C ASP A 37 1.03 4.78 -6.86
N TYR A 38 1.49 3.56 -6.62
CA TYR A 38 2.63 3.30 -5.73
C TYR A 38 3.94 3.87 -6.26
N SER A 39 4.15 3.86 -7.58
CA SER A 39 5.30 4.51 -8.22
C SER A 39 5.33 6.03 -8.01
N ASN A 40 4.18 6.64 -7.70
CA ASN A 40 4.02 8.04 -7.36
C ASN A 40 3.95 8.29 -5.85
N TYR A 41 4.25 7.28 -5.03
CA TYR A 41 4.09 7.34 -3.58
C TYR A 41 2.68 7.81 -3.15
N ARG A 42 1.64 7.27 -3.78
CA ARG A 42 0.25 7.54 -3.44
C ARG A 42 -0.51 6.24 -3.18
N VAL A 43 -1.52 6.34 -2.36
CA VAL A 43 -2.48 5.28 -2.09
C VAL A 43 -3.88 5.84 -2.27
N LEU A 44 -4.64 5.23 -3.16
CA LEU A 44 -5.95 5.73 -3.55
C LEU A 44 -7.03 4.65 -3.33
N PRO A 45 -8.30 5.05 -3.15
CA PRO A 45 -9.40 4.08 -3.01
C PRO A 45 -9.47 3.05 -4.15
N GLN A 46 -9.18 3.47 -5.39
CA GLN A 46 -9.17 2.58 -6.55
C GLN A 46 -8.11 1.48 -6.51
N ASP A 47 -7.13 1.57 -5.62
CA ASP A 47 -6.16 0.48 -5.39
C ASP A 47 -6.86 -0.74 -4.78
N VAL A 48 -7.86 -0.52 -3.92
CA VAL A 48 -8.72 -1.59 -3.37
C VAL A 48 -9.52 -2.26 -4.49
N ASP A 49 -10.15 -1.47 -5.36
CA ASP A 49 -10.91 -1.99 -6.51
C ASP A 49 -10.03 -2.82 -7.45
N ALA A 50 -8.76 -2.44 -7.61
CA ALA A 50 -7.80 -3.21 -8.40
C ALA A 50 -7.49 -4.58 -7.77
N LEU A 51 -7.44 -4.67 -6.43
CA LEU A 51 -7.26 -5.94 -5.73
C LEU A 51 -8.48 -6.86 -5.87
N ILE A 52 -9.69 -6.30 -5.74
CA ILE A 52 -10.95 -7.03 -5.93
C ILE A 52 -11.03 -7.58 -7.35
N ARG A 53 -10.77 -6.74 -8.36
CA ARG A 53 -10.71 -7.20 -9.77
C ARG A 53 -9.63 -8.27 -9.99
N GLY A 54 -8.48 -8.14 -9.33
CA GLY A 54 -7.42 -9.15 -9.39
C GLY A 54 -7.88 -10.51 -8.84
N PHE A 55 -8.68 -10.50 -7.78
CA PHE A 55 -9.29 -11.70 -7.21
C PHE A 55 -10.25 -12.36 -8.21
N GLU A 56 -11.12 -11.58 -8.83
CA GLU A 56 -12.08 -12.06 -9.84
C GLU A 56 -11.37 -12.64 -11.07
N ILE A 57 -10.33 -11.96 -11.57
CA ILE A 57 -9.51 -12.47 -12.68
C ILE A 57 -8.87 -13.82 -12.35
N LEU A 58 -8.44 -14.03 -11.11
CA LEU A 58 -7.92 -15.34 -10.71
C LEU A 58 -9.01 -16.38 -10.58
N SER A 59 -10.18 -16.02 -10.03
CA SER A 59 -11.32 -16.92 -9.87
C SER A 59 -11.83 -17.47 -11.19
N ASP A 60 -11.71 -16.70 -12.26
CA ASP A 60 -12.17 -17.07 -13.61
C ASP A 60 -11.16 -17.96 -14.37
N ARG A 61 -10.00 -18.24 -13.79
CA ARG A 61 -8.98 -19.06 -14.47
C ARG A 61 -9.20 -20.53 -14.23
N GLU A 62 -9.25 -21.34 -15.30
CA GLU A 62 -9.38 -22.80 -15.23
C GLU A 62 -8.28 -23.48 -14.41
N SER A 63 -7.09 -22.86 -14.32
CA SER A 63 -5.96 -23.41 -13.57
C SER A 63 -5.96 -23.03 -12.08
N VAL A 64 -6.96 -22.29 -11.61
CA VAL A 64 -7.07 -21.81 -10.23
C VAL A 64 -8.30 -22.39 -9.58
N ASP A 65 -8.14 -22.91 -8.38
CA ASP A 65 -9.24 -23.30 -7.52
C ASP A 65 -9.83 -22.02 -6.87
N PRO A 66 -11.07 -21.62 -7.21
CA PRO A 66 -11.66 -20.38 -6.75
C PRO A 66 -11.87 -20.34 -5.23
N ASP A 67 -11.95 -21.50 -4.56
CA ASP A 67 -12.11 -21.60 -3.10
C ASP A 67 -10.78 -21.51 -2.35
N ARG A 68 -9.67 -21.36 -3.07
CA ARG A 68 -8.30 -21.35 -2.53
C ARG A 68 -7.51 -20.10 -2.90
N ILE A 69 -8.19 -19.00 -3.13
CA ILE A 69 -7.57 -17.72 -3.43
C ILE A 69 -7.42 -16.90 -2.14
N GLY A 70 -6.24 -16.33 -1.95
CA GLY A 70 -5.97 -15.47 -0.79
C GLY A 70 -5.03 -14.34 -1.12
N PHE A 71 -4.78 -13.50 -0.13
CA PHE A 71 -3.91 -12.35 -0.21
C PHE A 71 -2.69 -12.51 0.70
N ILE A 72 -1.53 -12.09 0.20
CA ILE A 72 -0.34 -11.83 1.01
C ILE A 72 0.07 -10.40 0.74
N GLY A 73 0.04 -9.54 1.76
CA GLY A 73 0.34 -8.13 1.62
C GLY A 73 1.42 -7.65 2.58
N PHE A 74 2.25 -6.73 2.12
CA PHE A 74 3.33 -6.13 2.90
C PHE A 74 3.04 -4.66 3.15
N SER A 75 3.28 -4.19 4.40
CA SER A 75 3.10 -2.79 4.78
C SER A 75 1.71 -2.27 4.36
N MET A 76 1.63 -1.15 3.65
CA MET A 76 0.39 -0.60 3.08
C MET A 76 -0.39 -1.63 2.24
N GLY A 77 0.31 -2.45 1.45
CA GLY A 77 -0.33 -3.51 0.67
C GLY A 77 -1.04 -4.55 1.52
N GLY A 78 -0.54 -4.82 2.74
CA GLY A 78 -1.22 -5.67 3.70
C GLY A 78 -2.51 -5.04 4.23
N SER A 79 -2.50 -3.74 4.49
CA SER A 79 -3.69 -3.00 4.92
C SER A 79 -4.75 -2.95 3.83
N LEU A 80 -4.36 -2.69 2.57
CA LEU A 80 -5.29 -2.71 1.44
C LEU A 80 -5.84 -4.12 1.16
N ALA A 81 -5.02 -5.16 1.31
CA ALA A 81 -5.46 -6.54 1.19
C ALA A 81 -6.53 -6.90 2.22
N MET A 82 -6.39 -6.43 3.48
CA MET A 82 -7.42 -6.62 4.50
C MET A 82 -8.72 -5.90 4.13
N VAL A 83 -8.64 -4.66 3.63
CA VAL A 83 -9.83 -3.90 3.19
C VAL A 83 -10.49 -4.60 2.00
N ALA A 84 -9.73 -4.97 0.98
CA ALA A 84 -10.27 -5.67 -0.18
C ALA A 84 -10.92 -7.01 0.18
N SER A 85 -10.31 -7.76 1.12
CA SER A 85 -10.84 -9.07 1.55
C SER A 85 -12.14 -8.96 2.34
N ALA A 86 -12.49 -7.78 2.84
CA ALA A 86 -13.73 -7.51 3.55
C ALA A 86 -14.84 -6.97 2.64
N ASP A 87 -14.58 -6.76 1.35
CA ASP A 87 -15.56 -6.29 0.38
C ASP A 87 -16.59 -7.38 0.09
N ASP A 88 -17.88 -7.01 0.10
CA ASP A 88 -19.01 -7.91 -0.09
C ASP A 88 -18.92 -8.75 -1.39
N ALA A 89 -18.22 -8.23 -2.40
CA ALA A 89 -18.06 -8.92 -3.68
C ALA A 89 -17.21 -10.20 -3.58
N ILE A 90 -16.26 -10.26 -2.64
CA ILE A 90 -15.29 -11.36 -2.54
C ILE A 90 -15.13 -11.96 -1.16
N ALA A 91 -15.65 -11.33 -0.08
CA ALA A 91 -15.37 -11.69 1.31
C ALA A 91 -15.61 -13.17 1.63
N ASP A 92 -16.72 -13.73 1.16
CA ASP A 92 -17.09 -15.14 1.39
C ASP A 92 -16.21 -16.15 0.63
N ARG A 93 -15.40 -15.67 -0.32
CA ARG A 93 -14.54 -16.50 -1.18
C ARG A 93 -13.05 -16.39 -0.87
N VAL A 94 -12.66 -15.43 0.00
CA VAL A 94 -11.27 -15.25 0.38
C VAL A 94 -10.82 -16.34 1.34
N ALA A 95 -9.92 -17.22 0.92
CA ALA A 95 -9.45 -18.34 1.71
C ALA A 95 -8.53 -17.91 2.86
N MET A 96 -7.70 -16.87 2.65
CA MET A 96 -6.78 -16.38 3.69
C MET A 96 -6.28 -14.98 3.37
N VAL A 97 -5.90 -14.26 4.42
CA VAL A 97 -5.14 -12.99 4.31
C VAL A 97 -3.93 -13.07 5.23
N VAL A 98 -2.76 -12.81 4.66
CA VAL A 98 -1.51 -12.65 5.41
C VAL A 98 -1.07 -11.19 5.25
N ALA A 99 -1.05 -10.44 6.33
CA ALA A 99 -0.63 -9.04 6.36
C ALA A 99 0.63 -8.89 7.21
N VAL A 100 1.73 -8.49 6.57
CA VAL A 100 3.04 -8.36 7.22
C VAL A 100 3.39 -6.88 7.35
N GLY A 101 3.58 -6.40 8.58
CA GLY A 101 3.91 -4.99 8.85
C GLY A 101 2.79 -4.01 8.48
N ALA A 102 1.56 -4.51 8.36
CA ALA A 102 0.38 -3.71 8.06
C ALA A 102 -0.14 -2.99 9.32
N TYR A 103 -0.80 -1.87 9.12
CA TYR A 103 -1.58 -1.24 10.17
C TYR A 103 -3.07 -1.60 10.03
N TYR A 104 -3.75 -1.74 11.16
CA TYR A 104 -5.17 -2.08 11.20
C TYR A 104 -6.08 -0.83 11.27
N SER A 105 -5.52 0.34 11.61
CA SER A 105 -6.23 1.61 11.70
C SER A 105 -5.44 2.71 11.00
N LEU A 106 -6.02 3.24 9.92
CA LEU A 106 -5.46 4.37 9.20
C LEU A 106 -5.41 5.62 10.08
N GLU A 107 -6.44 5.84 10.90
CA GLU A 107 -6.49 6.97 11.84
C GLU A 107 -5.33 6.92 12.84
N ALA A 108 -5.13 5.76 13.48
CA ALA A 108 -4.03 5.57 14.43
C ALA A 108 -2.66 5.76 13.76
N MET A 109 -2.50 5.29 12.53
CA MET A 109 -1.28 5.48 11.75
C MET A 109 -1.05 6.96 11.43
N ILE A 110 -2.06 7.68 10.94
CA ILE A 110 -1.96 9.12 10.67
C ILE A 110 -1.63 9.89 11.94
N GLN A 111 -2.29 9.56 13.05
CA GLN A 111 -2.01 10.17 14.35
C GLN A 111 -0.57 9.92 14.77
N ALA A 112 -0.09 8.69 14.71
CA ALA A 112 1.28 8.34 15.07
C ALA A 112 2.31 9.12 14.22
N VAL A 113 2.09 9.20 12.92
CA VAL A 113 2.95 9.92 11.98
C VAL A 113 2.93 11.43 12.26
N THR A 114 1.76 12.03 12.46
CA THR A 114 1.62 13.50 12.61
C THR A 114 2.01 14.03 13.98
N THR A 115 1.91 13.20 15.02
CA THR A 115 2.26 13.58 16.39
C THR A 115 3.62 13.07 16.85
N ASN A 116 4.29 12.22 16.05
CA ASN A 116 5.49 11.48 16.44
C ASN A 116 5.31 10.67 17.73
N THR A 117 4.08 10.19 17.97
CA THR A 117 3.76 9.36 19.15
C THR A 117 2.85 8.20 18.76
N VAL A 118 3.06 7.08 19.39
CA VAL A 118 2.17 5.93 19.33
C VAL A 118 1.56 5.69 20.72
N ARG A 119 0.30 5.30 20.76
CA ARG A 119 -0.37 4.96 22.02
C ARG A 119 -0.38 3.46 22.24
N GLU A 120 0.39 3.01 23.20
CA GLU A 120 0.47 1.61 23.60
C GLU A 120 0.15 1.46 25.08
N GLY A 121 -0.76 0.53 25.42
CA GLY A 121 -1.19 0.32 26.82
C GLY A 121 -1.75 1.55 27.54
N GLY A 122 -2.24 2.56 26.79
CA GLY A 122 -2.75 3.82 27.34
C GLY A 122 -1.70 4.90 27.56
N VAL A 123 -0.42 4.62 27.28
CA VAL A 123 0.71 5.55 27.38
C VAL A 123 1.10 6.02 26.00
N ASN A 124 1.47 7.29 25.85
CA ASN A 124 2.03 7.82 24.61
C ASN A 124 3.54 7.59 24.62
N GLU A 125 4.00 6.78 23.68
CA GLU A 125 5.41 6.50 23.45
C GLU A 125 5.93 7.31 22.26
N PRO A 126 7.19 7.81 22.30
CA PRO A 126 7.80 8.47 21.16
C PRO A 126 7.86 7.53 19.95
N TYR A 127 7.47 8.04 18.79
CA TYR A 127 7.52 7.32 17.53
C TYR A 127 8.24 8.16 16.48
N MET A 128 9.17 7.54 15.76
CA MET A 128 9.85 8.19 14.64
C MET A 128 9.41 7.51 13.34
N PRO A 129 8.48 8.11 12.60
CA PRO A 129 8.02 7.54 11.34
C PRO A 129 9.13 7.54 10.29
N ASP A 130 9.13 6.51 9.46
CA ASP A 130 9.98 6.49 8.28
C ASP A 130 9.65 7.70 7.38
N PRO A 131 10.66 8.42 6.87
CA PRO A 131 10.45 9.55 5.97
C PRO A 131 9.54 9.26 4.77
N HIS A 132 9.57 8.05 4.24
CA HIS A 132 8.70 7.63 3.13
C HIS A 132 7.21 7.69 3.47
N VAL A 133 6.83 7.40 4.72
CA VAL A 133 5.43 7.48 5.16
C VAL A 133 4.88 8.90 4.99
N TRP A 134 5.71 9.90 5.26
CA TRP A 134 5.34 11.30 5.06
C TRP A 134 5.16 11.66 3.60
N ILE A 135 6.01 11.14 2.71
CA ILE A 135 5.87 11.35 1.26
C ILE A 135 4.54 10.77 0.79
N VAL A 136 4.22 9.54 1.21
CA VAL A 136 2.99 8.87 0.85
C VAL A 136 1.77 9.65 1.35
N LEU A 137 1.76 10.02 2.63
CA LEU A 137 0.66 10.78 3.24
C LEU A 137 0.44 12.11 2.51
N ARG A 138 1.50 12.90 2.31
CA ARG A 138 1.45 14.15 1.57
C ARG A 138 0.92 13.97 0.16
N ASN A 139 1.50 13.05 -0.61
CA ASN A 139 1.13 12.87 -2.02
C ASN A 139 -0.31 12.35 -2.15
N THR A 140 -0.74 11.48 -1.24
CA THR A 140 -2.12 11.00 -1.18
C THR A 140 -3.10 12.15 -0.89
N ILE A 141 -2.83 12.96 0.12
CA ILE A 141 -3.68 14.12 0.47
C ILE A 141 -3.72 15.12 -0.70
N LEU A 142 -2.55 15.50 -1.23
CA LEU A 142 -2.46 16.49 -2.31
C LEU A 142 -3.16 16.02 -3.59
N SER A 143 -3.20 14.72 -3.86
CA SER A 143 -3.90 14.18 -5.02
C SER A 143 -5.42 14.39 -4.96
N GLN A 144 -5.98 14.58 -3.77
CA GLN A 144 -7.41 14.84 -3.56
C GLN A 144 -7.77 16.34 -3.69
N VAL A 145 -6.78 17.22 -3.79
CA VAL A 145 -7.00 18.67 -3.95
C VAL A 145 -7.16 19.01 -5.42
N ALA A 146 -8.36 19.35 -5.83
CA ALA A 146 -8.68 19.62 -7.24
C ALA A 146 -8.01 20.91 -7.76
N ASN A 147 -7.94 21.97 -6.94
CA ASN A 147 -7.34 23.25 -7.34
C ASN A 147 -5.80 23.16 -7.34
N HIS A 148 -5.19 23.48 -8.47
CA HIS A 148 -3.74 23.43 -8.63
C HIS A 148 -3.00 24.43 -7.72
N ALA A 149 -3.50 25.67 -7.58
CA ALA A 149 -2.85 26.68 -6.73
C ALA A 149 -2.91 26.31 -5.25
N ASP A 150 -4.05 25.75 -4.79
CA ASP A 150 -4.19 25.25 -3.43
C ASP A 150 -3.26 24.06 -3.18
N ARG A 151 -3.12 23.17 -4.16
CA ARG A 151 -2.21 22.03 -4.09
C ARG A 151 -0.75 22.48 -3.94
N GLU A 152 -0.32 23.47 -4.73
CA GLU A 152 1.03 24.04 -4.62
C GLU A 152 1.26 24.73 -3.28
N MET A 153 0.27 25.46 -2.79
CA MET A 153 0.35 26.11 -1.49
C MET A 153 0.46 25.07 -0.36
N LEU A 154 -0.39 24.05 -0.36
CA LEU A 154 -0.35 22.97 0.61
C LEU A 154 0.96 22.20 0.54
N PHE A 155 1.49 21.94 -0.65
CA PHE A 155 2.80 21.29 -0.81
C PHE A 155 3.91 22.03 -0.08
N LYS A 156 3.90 23.39 -0.12
CA LYS A 156 4.89 24.22 0.57
C LYS A 156 4.71 24.23 2.09
N LEU A 157 3.49 23.97 2.56
CA LEU A 157 3.17 23.94 4.00
C LEU A 157 3.53 22.60 4.66
N PHE A 158 3.69 21.51 3.89
CA PHE A 158 4.14 20.25 4.45
C PHE A 158 5.62 20.37 4.87
N PRO A 159 5.92 20.28 6.18
CA PRO A 159 7.23 20.69 6.75
C PRO A 159 8.38 19.72 6.45
N PHE A 160 8.16 18.67 5.63
CA PHE A 160 9.11 17.59 5.47
C PHE A 160 9.95 17.78 4.22
N SER A 161 11.02 18.49 4.41
CA SER A 161 12.14 18.55 3.50
C SER A 161 13.40 18.15 4.26
N SER A 162 13.58 16.85 4.54
CA SER A 162 14.93 16.39 4.87
C SER A 162 15.82 16.58 3.63
N PRO A 163 17.12 16.82 3.78
CA PRO A 163 18.04 16.92 2.64
C PRO A 163 18.05 15.66 1.77
N GLU A 164 17.76 14.51 2.35
CA GLU A 164 17.63 13.21 1.67
C GLU A 164 16.36 13.13 0.83
N LEU A 165 15.21 13.55 1.35
CA LEU A 165 13.96 13.66 0.62
C LEU A 165 14.03 14.64 -0.55
N LYS A 166 14.83 15.72 -0.46
CA LYS A 166 15.05 16.66 -1.56
C LYS A 166 15.83 16.04 -2.71
N ARG A 167 16.73 15.09 -2.43
CA ARG A 167 17.48 14.37 -3.47
C ARG A 167 16.62 13.39 -4.23
N GLU A 168 15.77 12.63 -3.54
CA GLU A 168 14.84 11.67 -4.15
C GLU A 168 13.74 12.38 -4.95
N GLN A 169 13.22 13.51 -4.45
CA GLN A 169 12.24 14.33 -5.18
C GLN A 169 12.79 14.94 -6.47
N GLY A 170 14.07 15.31 -6.48
CA GLY A 170 14.74 15.81 -7.68
C GLY A 170 14.94 14.77 -8.78
N GLN A 171 14.85 13.47 -8.44
CA GLN A 171 14.89 12.36 -9.37
C GLN A 171 13.50 11.94 -9.87
N ALA A 172 12.47 12.08 -9.04
CA ALA A 172 11.08 11.72 -9.38
C ALA A 172 10.34 12.81 -10.19
N LEU A 173 10.89 14.04 -10.27
CA LEU A 173 10.33 15.16 -11.03
C LEU A 173 11.02 15.40 -12.38
N LYS A 174 11.95 14.54 -12.78
CA LYS A 174 12.58 14.50 -14.11
C LYS A 174 12.02 13.34 -14.94
#